data_eb67e9db70b61547dec2d1d6e7fa7f27
#
_entry.id   eb67e9db70b61547dec2d1d6e7fa7f27
#
_cell.length_a   1.000
_cell.length_b   1.000
_cell.length_c   1.000
_cell.angle_alpha   90.00
_cell.angle_beta   90.00
_cell.angle_gamma   90.00
#
_symmetry.space_group_name_H-M   'P 1'
#
loop_
_entity.id
_entity.type
_entity.pdbx_description
1 polymer ?
#
loop_
_entity_poly.entity_id
_entity_poly.type
_entity_poly.pdbx_seq_one_letter_code
_entity_poly.pdbx_strand_id
1 'polypeptide(L)'
;TLQLSRGLSAEEALEAYIVNELSKARDKAGNSADKSFDETNAGRIMATTGARGSSLNIGQMAGALGQQSIRGRRILKGYSNRALPHFKENDANPDGKGFVKSNYREGLSTLEFFFHAMGGREGLVDTAVRTQQSGYMQRRLINALEHLKLEYDGTVRDPHGHIIQFLYGEDGIDVAKSDHGEAFRIARLIESESIIDSGKKATKEEITDLVKKYVKTFNPRLSKTVLEALLESKLSKEGVDKVCKKALELYDNAKVEPGQAVGVVTAQSIGEPGTQMTLRTFHFAGIRERNVTLGLPRLIELVDARKKPVTPTMDIYLEENHKKSKEKAIKVAREILHTKISALISSTETDYSTKIKLNLNQDKLRERACTIEDVVDALQSSKKKFEIEPSGNSITLTLPEESDTQTVLAMRNKILSTTVKGVTDVERVTIVQQGEEWVIQTSGSNIAKVWEIDGIDKKNIRTNNIFEIAGTLGIEAARNSLINELSSTLEDQGLEVDVRYIMLVSDLMCSRGYLQQIGRHGIAGTKTSVLARAAFEITVPTIAEAALAGEVEELKGVTENVIVGANIPIGTGTVDLYMRVVQDG
;
A
#
# COMPACT_ATOMS: atom_id res chain seq x y z
N THR A 1 -1.34 -32.35 -17.58
CA THR A 1 -0.84 -31.16 -18.30
C THR A 1 -0.98 -29.96 -17.38
N LEU A 2 0.15 -29.52 -16.80
CA LEU A 2 0.24 -28.27 -16.02
C LEU A 2 -0.11 -27.10 -16.94
N GLN A 3 -1.21 -26.40 -16.65
CA GLN A 3 -1.44 -25.11 -17.26
C GLN A 3 -0.40 -24.14 -16.67
N LEU A 4 0.64 -23.86 -17.45
CA LEU A 4 1.62 -22.83 -17.10
C LEU A 4 0.89 -21.48 -17.02
N SER A 5 0.76 -20.92 -15.83
CA SER A 5 0.37 -19.53 -15.68
C SER A 5 1.44 -18.68 -16.37
N ARG A 6 1.02 -17.84 -17.31
CA ARG A 6 1.92 -17.03 -18.14
C ARG A 6 2.83 -16.19 -17.25
N GLY A 7 4.14 -16.47 -17.28
CA GLY A 7 5.17 -15.70 -16.60
C GLY A 7 5.95 -16.41 -15.50
N LEU A 8 5.59 -17.65 -15.14
CA LEU A 8 6.35 -18.50 -14.22
C LEU A 8 7.17 -19.54 -15.01
N SER A 9 8.35 -19.87 -14.52
CA SER A 9 9.08 -21.04 -15.03
C SER A 9 8.29 -22.32 -14.72
N ALA A 10 8.54 -23.40 -15.48
CA ALA A 10 7.86 -24.69 -15.25
C ALA A 10 8.11 -25.21 -13.82
N GLU A 11 9.29 -24.97 -13.26
CA GLU A 11 9.66 -25.34 -11.90
C GLU A 11 8.92 -24.50 -10.85
N GLU A 12 8.82 -23.18 -11.03
CA GLU A 12 8.07 -22.30 -10.12
C GLU A 12 6.58 -22.60 -10.14
N ALA A 13 6.01 -22.90 -11.31
CA ALA A 13 4.62 -23.31 -11.43
C ALA A 13 4.38 -24.65 -10.70
N LEU A 14 5.27 -25.63 -10.87
CA LEU A 14 5.19 -26.91 -10.19
C LEU A 14 5.25 -26.74 -8.66
N GLU A 15 6.20 -25.94 -8.16
CA GLU A 15 6.32 -25.67 -6.73
C GLU A 15 5.06 -25.00 -6.16
N ALA A 16 4.49 -24.03 -6.87
CA ALA A 16 3.25 -23.37 -6.48
C ALA A 16 2.06 -24.35 -6.40
N TYR A 17 1.93 -25.26 -7.36
CA TYR A 17 0.89 -26.30 -7.32
C TYR A 17 1.09 -27.26 -6.15
N ILE A 18 2.32 -27.70 -5.89
CA ILE A 18 2.62 -28.59 -4.76
C ILE A 18 2.26 -27.91 -3.43
N VAL A 19 2.68 -26.67 -3.23
CA VAL A 19 2.36 -25.91 -2.00
C VAL A 19 0.85 -25.77 -1.81
N ASN A 20 0.09 -25.51 -2.89
CA ASN A 20 -1.36 -25.41 -2.84
C ASN A 20 -2.01 -26.73 -2.43
N GLU A 21 -1.59 -27.86 -3.01
CA GLU A 21 -2.13 -29.18 -2.64
C GLU A 21 -1.78 -29.58 -1.19
N LEU A 22 -0.56 -29.26 -0.73
CA LEU A 22 -0.16 -29.49 0.66
C LEU A 22 -0.94 -28.60 1.65
N SER A 23 -1.26 -27.37 1.26
CA SER A 23 -2.14 -26.48 2.05
C SER A 23 -3.56 -27.05 2.14
N LYS A 24 -4.12 -27.51 1.02
CA LYS A 24 -5.42 -28.19 1.02
C LYS A 24 -5.44 -29.44 1.91
N ALA A 25 -4.35 -30.19 1.94
CA ALA A 25 -4.24 -31.38 2.80
C ALA A 25 -4.27 -31.01 4.27
N ARG A 26 -3.51 -29.96 4.66
CA ARG A 26 -3.53 -29.39 6.02
C ARG A 26 -4.94 -28.93 6.39
N ASP A 27 -5.59 -28.17 5.52
CA ASP A 27 -6.91 -27.59 5.79
C ASP A 27 -8.00 -28.70 5.92
N LYS A 28 -7.91 -29.75 5.11
CA LYS A 28 -8.77 -30.93 5.26
C LYS A 28 -8.56 -31.66 6.59
N ALA A 29 -7.30 -31.83 7.02
CA ALA A 29 -6.98 -32.43 8.30
C ALA A 29 -7.51 -31.55 9.46
N GLY A 30 -7.34 -30.22 9.37
CA GLY A 30 -7.86 -29.25 10.33
C GLY A 30 -9.39 -29.27 10.43
N ASN A 31 -10.07 -29.27 9.28
CA ASN A 31 -11.54 -29.34 9.23
C ASN A 31 -12.07 -30.68 9.78
N SER A 32 -11.36 -31.78 9.57
CA SER A 32 -11.71 -33.07 10.16
C SER A 32 -11.55 -33.07 11.68
N ALA A 33 -10.46 -32.47 12.16
CA ALA A 33 -10.22 -32.30 13.59
C ALA A 33 -11.29 -31.41 14.24
N ASP A 34 -11.63 -30.27 13.64
CA ASP A 34 -12.65 -29.35 14.17
C ASP A 34 -14.04 -30.01 14.28
N LYS A 35 -14.43 -30.82 13.30
CA LYS A 35 -15.69 -31.59 13.32
C LYS A 35 -15.71 -32.68 14.40
N SER A 36 -14.55 -33.18 14.84
CA SER A 36 -14.45 -34.21 15.87
C SER A 36 -14.54 -33.67 17.30
N PHE A 37 -14.40 -32.35 17.48
CA PHE A 37 -14.56 -31.72 18.77
C PHE A 37 -16.02 -31.51 19.13
N ASP A 38 -16.34 -31.71 20.42
CA ASP A 38 -17.64 -31.38 20.98
C ASP A 38 -17.92 -29.87 20.89
N GLU A 39 -19.20 -29.49 20.73
CA GLU A 39 -19.59 -28.07 20.69
C GLU A 39 -19.34 -27.35 22.01
N THR A 40 -19.30 -28.09 23.12
CA THR A 40 -18.98 -27.56 24.46
C THR A 40 -17.51 -27.37 24.72
N ASN A 41 -16.63 -27.75 23.80
CA ASN A 41 -15.20 -27.62 23.97
C ASN A 41 -14.78 -26.14 24.03
N ALA A 42 -14.12 -25.74 25.13
CA ALA A 42 -13.72 -24.36 25.38
C ALA A 42 -12.80 -23.78 24.27
N GLY A 43 -11.89 -24.58 23.72
CA GLY A 43 -11.01 -24.17 22.63
C GLY A 43 -11.78 -23.89 21.34
N ARG A 44 -12.78 -24.72 21.00
CA ARG A 44 -13.65 -24.51 19.85
C ARG A 44 -14.54 -23.27 20.03
N ILE A 45 -15.11 -23.07 21.22
CA ILE A 45 -15.90 -21.89 21.55
C ILE A 45 -15.06 -20.62 21.38
N MET A 46 -13.85 -20.56 21.92
CA MET A 46 -12.97 -19.40 21.79
C MET A 46 -12.61 -19.10 20.34
N ALA A 47 -12.36 -20.13 19.53
CA ALA A 47 -12.02 -19.95 18.11
C ALA A 47 -13.22 -19.52 17.26
N THR A 48 -14.42 -20.09 17.51
CA THR A 48 -15.64 -19.75 16.77
C THR A 48 -16.22 -18.38 17.13
N THR A 49 -16.11 -17.98 18.39
CA THR A 49 -16.54 -16.64 18.83
C THR A 49 -15.55 -15.52 18.47
N GLY A 50 -14.36 -15.88 17.96
CA GLY A 50 -13.31 -14.92 17.65
C GLY A 50 -12.60 -14.32 18.87
N ALA A 51 -12.85 -14.82 20.06
CA ALA A 51 -12.24 -14.31 21.30
C ALA A 51 -10.73 -14.54 21.32
N ARG A 52 -10.28 -15.76 20.99
CA ARG A 52 -8.85 -16.11 20.89
C ARG A 52 -8.64 -17.37 20.05
N GLY A 53 -7.57 -17.35 19.25
CA GLY A 53 -7.25 -18.48 18.36
C GLY A 53 -8.08 -18.48 17.07
N SER A 54 -7.85 -19.51 16.26
CA SER A 54 -8.58 -19.73 15.01
C SER A 54 -8.75 -21.24 14.77
N SER A 55 -9.58 -21.63 13.82
CA SER A 55 -9.72 -23.04 13.40
C SER A 55 -8.39 -23.63 12.92
N LEU A 56 -7.47 -22.80 12.39
CA LEU A 56 -6.12 -23.22 12.04
C LEU A 56 -5.34 -23.71 13.26
N ASN A 57 -5.43 -23.01 14.39
CA ASN A 57 -4.75 -23.41 15.63
C ASN A 57 -5.27 -24.74 16.14
N ILE A 58 -6.59 -24.96 16.08
CA ILE A 58 -7.21 -26.26 16.43
C ILE A 58 -6.70 -27.37 15.50
N GLY A 59 -6.64 -27.07 14.20
CA GLY A 59 -6.10 -27.99 13.19
C GLY A 59 -4.64 -28.35 13.44
N GLN A 60 -3.80 -27.40 13.86
CA GLN A 60 -2.40 -27.66 14.21
C GLN A 60 -2.23 -28.46 15.51
N MET A 61 -3.12 -28.25 16.48
CA MET A 61 -3.11 -29.01 17.72
C MET A 61 -3.52 -30.47 17.57
N ALA A 62 -4.53 -30.75 16.75
CA ALA A 62 -5.15 -32.07 16.67
C ALA A 62 -5.16 -32.72 15.28
N GLY A 63 -4.87 -31.98 14.22
CA GLY A 63 -4.83 -32.47 12.85
C GLY A 63 -3.40 -32.63 12.33
N ALA A 64 -2.87 -31.61 11.67
CA ALA A 64 -1.49 -31.58 11.16
C ALA A 64 -0.92 -30.16 11.16
N LEU A 65 0.38 -29.99 11.43
CA LEU A 65 1.02 -28.69 11.35
C LEU A 65 1.10 -28.18 9.90
N GLY A 66 1.32 -29.08 8.95
CA GLY A 66 1.38 -28.73 7.54
C GLY A 66 2.78 -28.32 7.04
N GLN A 67 2.83 -27.69 5.88
CA GLN A 67 4.07 -27.29 5.22
C GLN A 67 4.77 -26.16 5.99
N GLN A 68 6.02 -26.39 6.35
CA GLN A 68 6.92 -25.37 6.86
C GLN A 68 7.59 -24.67 5.67
N SER A 69 7.64 -23.34 5.72
CA SER A 69 8.22 -22.53 4.65
C SER A 69 9.27 -21.58 5.19
N ILE A 70 10.25 -21.26 4.35
CA ILE A 70 11.28 -20.25 4.61
C ILE A 70 11.28 -19.29 3.42
N ARG A 71 11.09 -17.99 3.66
CA ARG A 71 10.96 -16.95 2.64
C ARG A 71 9.91 -17.28 1.59
N GLY A 72 8.77 -17.83 2.01
CA GLY A 72 7.65 -18.19 1.14
C GLY A 72 7.88 -19.42 0.25
N ARG A 73 8.97 -20.15 0.42
CA ARG A 73 9.31 -21.36 -0.36
C ARG A 73 9.44 -22.55 0.56
N ARG A 74 9.24 -23.77 0.01
CA ARG A 74 9.52 -25.00 0.74
C ARG A 74 11.00 -25.07 1.11
N ILE A 75 11.34 -25.83 2.14
CA ILE A 75 12.70 -25.95 2.64
C ILE A 75 13.54 -26.76 1.65
N LEU A 76 14.43 -26.09 0.94
CA LEU A 76 15.28 -26.69 -0.11
C LEU A 76 16.77 -26.48 0.13
N LYS A 77 17.14 -25.57 1.07
CA LYS A 77 18.53 -25.17 1.28
C LYS A 77 19.12 -25.84 2.51
N GLY A 78 20.27 -26.39 2.35
CA GLY A 78 21.11 -27.03 3.35
C GLY A 78 22.24 -27.78 2.66
N TYR A 79 21.88 -28.62 1.68
CA TYR A 79 22.79 -29.39 0.84
C TYR A 79 22.37 -29.26 -0.62
N SER A 80 23.14 -29.87 -1.54
CA SER A 80 22.79 -29.93 -2.95
C SER A 80 21.43 -30.62 -3.13
N ASN A 81 20.42 -29.89 -3.54
CA ASN A 81 19.06 -30.37 -3.85
C ASN A 81 18.38 -31.20 -2.75
N ARG A 82 18.75 -31.02 -1.49
CA ARG A 82 18.10 -31.61 -0.30
C ARG A 82 18.27 -30.72 0.94
N ALA A 83 17.34 -30.80 1.87
CA ALA A 83 17.36 -29.97 3.08
C ALA A 83 18.31 -30.54 4.15
N LEU A 84 18.35 -31.87 4.30
CA LEU A 84 19.14 -32.58 5.31
C LEU A 84 19.80 -33.82 4.68
N PRO A 85 20.93 -34.30 5.24
CA PRO A 85 21.63 -35.48 4.70
C PRO A 85 20.83 -36.79 4.82
N HIS A 86 19.79 -36.82 5.65
CA HIS A 86 18.88 -37.96 5.84
C HIS A 86 18.02 -38.26 4.60
N PHE A 87 17.84 -37.29 3.72
CA PHE A 87 17.03 -37.43 2.52
C PHE A 87 17.90 -37.65 1.29
N LYS A 88 17.36 -38.32 0.29
CA LYS A 88 18.02 -38.48 -1.01
C LYS A 88 18.08 -37.16 -1.75
N GLU A 89 19.08 -37.00 -2.63
CA GLU A 89 19.13 -35.85 -3.54
C GLU A 89 17.91 -35.87 -4.47
N ASN A 90 17.33 -34.70 -4.72
CA ASN A 90 16.14 -34.54 -5.54
C ASN A 90 14.89 -35.32 -5.06
N ASP A 91 14.81 -35.66 -3.75
CA ASP A 91 13.65 -36.35 -3.21
C ASP A 91 12.39 -35.49 -3.41
N ALA A 92 11.37 -36.10 -4.06
CA ALA A 92 10.08 -35.46 -4.29
C ALA A 92 9.14 -35.56 -3.07
N ASN A 93 9.51 -36.31 -2.04
CA ASN A 93 8.69 -36.58 -0.88
C ASN A 93 8.40 -35.28 -0.10
N PRO A 94 7.14 -34.99 0.28
CA PRO A 94 6.82 -33.81 1.07
C PRO A 94 7.60 -33.71 2.38
N ASP A 95 7.79 -34.83 3.05
CA ASP A 95 8.52 -34.93 4.32
C ASP A 95 9.95 -34.39 4.20
N GLY A 96 10.65 -34.67 3.09
CA GLY A 96 12.00 -34.21 2.81
C GLY A 96 12.13 -32.71 2.55
N LYS A 97 11.02 -32.05 2.26
CA LYS A 97 10.96 -30.60 1.96
C LYS A 97 10.18 -29.78 3.00
N GLY A 98 10.02 -30.34 4.21
CA GLY A 98 9.48 -29.62 5.36
C GLY A 98 7.98 -29.74 5.58
N PHE A 99 7.31 -30.73 5.04
CA PHE A 99 5.91 -31.02 5.38
C PHE A 99 5.87 -31.78 6.71
N VAL A 100 5.14 -31.24 7.70
CA VAL A 100 4.94 -31.82 9.02
C VAL A 100 3.53 -32.42 9.07
N LYS A 101 3.46 -33.75 9.09
CA LYS A 101 2.20 -34.49 9.14
C LYS A 101 1.67 -34.67 10.56
N SER A 102 2.55 -34.63 11.53
CA SER A 102 2.22 -34.76 12.96
C SER A 102 1.57 -33.48 13.53
N ASN A 103 0.93 -33.61 14.67
CA ASN A 103 0.29 -32.52 15.39
C ASN A 103 0.96 -32.31 16.77
N TYR A 104 0.60 -31.23 17.47
CA TYR A 104 1.17 -30.94 18.79
C TYR A 104 0.73 -31.92 19.89
N ARG A 105 -0.45 -32.55 19.73
CA ARG A 105 -0.95 -33.49 20.72
C ARG A 105 -0.18 -34.81 20.72
N GLU A 106 0.13 -35.33 19.53
CA GLU A 106 0.90 -36.57 19.38
C GLU A 106 2.40 -36.35 19.53
N GLY A 107 2.84 -35.11 19.30
CA GLY A 107 4.24 -34.74 19.28
C GLY A 107 4.87 -34.86 17.90
N LEU A 108 6.03 -34.22 17.72
CA LEU A 108 6.76 -34.15 16.46
C LEU A 108 7.94 -35.11 16.46
N SER A 109 8.23 -35.71 15.31
CA SER A 109 9.49 -36.42 15.12
C SER A 109 10.68 -35.46 15.12
N THR A 110 11.89 -35.96 15.30
CA THR A 110 13.11 -35.13 15.35
C THR A 110 13.31 -34.29 14.11
N LEU A 111 13.03 -34.84 12.94
CA LEU A 111 13.15 -34.12 11.66
C LEU A 111 12.03 -33.08 11.49
N GLU A 112 10.80 -33.43 11.82
CA GLU A 112 9.67 -32.51 11.79
C GLU A 112 9.86 -31.34 12.74
N PHE A 113 10.35 -31.61 13.96
CA PHE A 113 10.68 -30.56 14.93
C PHE A 113 11.75 -29.61 14.39
N PHE A 114 12.79 -30.14 13.74
CA PHE A 114 13.84 -29.31 13.17
C PHE A 114 13.31 -28.39 12.07
N PHE A 115 12.48 -28.89 11.17
CA PHE A 115 11.85 -28.08 10.12
C PHE A 115 10.90 -27.02 10.73
N HIS A 116 10.13 -27.41 11.75
CA HIS A 116 9.27 -26.47 12.46
C HIS A 116 10.08 -25.38 13.17
N ALA A 117 11.19 -25.75 13.81
CA ALA A 117 12.10 -24.78 14.43
C ALA A 117 12.74 -23.82 13.41
N MET A 118 13.07 -24.28 12.19
CA MET A 118 13.56 -23.41 11.13
C MET A 118 12.51 -22.37 10.70
N GLY A 119 11.27 -22.81 10.46
CA GLY A 119 10.16 -21.90 10.12
C GLY A 119 9.84 -20.93 11.26
N GLY A 120 9.79 -21.43 12.51
CA GLY A 120 9.58 -20.59 13.69
C GLY A 120 10.70 -19.56 13.91
N ARG A 121 11.96 -19.95 13.66
CA ARG A 121 13.12 -19.05 13.74
C ARG A 121 13.00 -17.90 12.75
N GLU A 122 12.59 -18.16 11.53
CA GLU A 122 12.35 -17.10 10.54
C GLU A 122 11.28 -16.10 11.04
N GLY A 123 10.16 -16.62 11.57
CA GLY A 123 9.11 -15.77 12.13
C GLY A 123 9.59 -14.89 13.29
N LEU A 124 10.40 -15.43 14.19
CA LEU A 124 10.96 -14.67 15.31
C LEU A 124 11.93 -13.58 14.84
N VAL A 125 12.82 -13.90 13.89
CA VAL A 125 13.76 -12.93 13.32
C VAL A 125 13.02 -11.83 12.56
N ASP A 126 12.04 -12.20 11.74
CA ASP A 126 11.22 -11.24 10.99
C ASP A 126 10.48 -10.29 11.94
N THR A 127 9.87 -10.81 12.99
CA THR A 127 9.21 -10.01 14.03
C THR A 127 10.18 -9.03 14.70
N ALA A 128 11.36 -9.48 15.10
CA ALA A 128 12.35 -8.64 15.77
C ALA A 128 12.85 -7.50 14.87
N VAL A 129 13.15 -7.79 13.59
CA VAL A 129 13.61 -6.78 12.63
C VAL A 129 12.50 -5.78 12.29
N ARG A 130 11.29 -6.25 12.05
CA ARG A 130 10.16 -5.39 11.70
C ARG A 130 9.70 -4.50 12.85
N THR A 131 9.79 -4.98 14.10
CA THR A 131 9.50 -4.14 15.28
C THR A 131 10.40 -2.90 15.29
N GLN A 132 11.69 -3.06 14.98
CA GLN A 132 12.61 -1.93 14.86
C GLN A 132 12.19 -1.00 13.70
N GLN A 133 11.83 -1.54 12.53
CA GLN A 133 11.43 -0.74 11.37
C GLN A 133 10.14 0.04 11.62
N SER A 134 9.13 -0.59 12.24
CA SER A 134 7.86 0.09 12.58
C SER A 134 8.07 1.17 13.64
N GLY A 135 8.89 0.91 14.68
CA GLY A 135 9.24 1.90 15.67
C GLY A 135 9.98 3.11 15.09
N TYR A 136 10.92 2.89 14.15
CA TYR A 136 11.60 3.96 13.45
C TYR A 136 10.66 4.77 12.55
N MET A 137 9.73 4.11 11.85
CA MET A 137 8.70 4.79 11.07
C MET A 137 7.80 5.65 11.97
N GLN A 138 7.34 5.12 13.10
CA GLN A 138 6.52 5.84 14.07
C GLN A 138 7.27 7.06 14.62
N ARG A 139 8.54 6.93 14.99
CA ARG A 139 9.36 8.06 15.45
C ARG A 139 9.45 9.17 14.40
N ARG A 140 9.61 8.82 13.12
CA ARG A 140 9.66 9.80 12.03
C ARG A 140 8.31 10.50 11.85
N LEU A 141 7.21 9.75 11.88
CA LEU A 141 5.86 10.30 11.81
C LEU A 141 5.59 11.27 12.96
N ILE A 142 5.89 10.88 14.21
CA ILE A 142 5.74 11.76 15.37
C ILE A 142 6.54 13.04 15.16
N ASN A 143 7.81 12.93 14.82
CA ASN A 143 8.66 14.11 14.65
C ASN A 143 8.17 15.03 13.52
N ALA A 144 7.62 14.49 12.43
CA ALA A 144 7.08 15.32 11.34
C ALA A 144 5.78 16.05 11.74
N LEU A 145 4.93 15.38 12.54
CA LEU A 145 3.56 15.83 12.84
C LEU A 145 3.41 16.51 14.22
N GLU A 146 4.39 16.39 15.11
CA GLU A 146 4.30 16.80 16.53
C GLU A 146 3.85 18.24 16.76
N HIS A 147 4.16 19.13 15.81
CA HIS A 147 3.84 20.56 15.93
C HIS A 147 2.42 20.92 15.46
N LEU A 148 1.71 19.97 14.82
CA LEU A 148 0.39 20.25 14.26
C LEU A 148 -0.68 20.27 15.36
N LYS A 149 -1.40 21.37 15.44
CA LYS A 149 -2.51 21.56 16.38
C LYS A 149 -3.75 22.10 15.68
N LEU A 150 -4.89 21.87 16.30
CA LEU A 150 -6.15 22.48 15.91
C LEU A 150 -6.27 23.88 16.53
N GLU A 151 -6.51 24.88 15.71
CA GLU A 151 -6.77 26.24 16.16
C GLU A 151 -8.29 26.47 16.46
N TYR A 152 -8.62 27.58 17.11
CA TYR A 152 -10.01 27.92 17.49
C TYR A 152 -10.94 28.13 16.29
N ASP A 153 -10.39 28.39 15.11
CA ASP A 153 -11.13 28.53 13.85
C ASP A 153 -11.41 27.18 13.14
N GLY A 154 -10.99 26.06 13.75
CA GLY A 154 -11.16 24.71 13.20
C GLY A 154 -10.13 24.33 12.16
N THR A 155 -9.14 25.18 11.87
CA THR A 155 -8.03 24.88 10.97
C THR A 155 -6.92 24.12 11.67
N VAL A 156 -6.24 23.22 10.95
CA VAL A 156 -5.02 22.58 11.42
C VAL A 156 -3.83 23.40 10.93
N ARG A 157 -3.00 23.85 11.86
CA ARG A 157 -1.84 24.70 11.56
C ARG A 157 -0.55 24.19 12.17
N ASP A 158 0.55 24.63 11.55
CA ASP A 158 1.90 24.52 12.11
C ASP A 158 2.21 25.67 13.09
N PRO A 159 3.34 25.66 13.83
CA PRO A 159 3.68 26.71 14.80
C PRO A 159 3.84 28.11 14.18
N HIS A 160 4.06 28.20 12.87
CA HIS A 160 4.22 29.48 12.16
C HIS A 160 2.91 30.01 11.57
N GLY A 161 1.80 29.29 11.81
CA GLY A 161 0.48 29.69 11.34
C GLY A 161 0.13 29.26 9.92
N HIS A 162 0.98 28.47 9.25
CA HIS A 162 0.63 27.92 7.95
C HIS A 162 -0.51 26.91 8.09
N ILE A 163 -1.51 27.03 7.24
CA ILE A 163 -2.68 26.16 7.24
C ILE A 163 -2.33 24.88 6.46
N ILE A 164 -2.41 23.73 7.14
CA ILE A 164 -2.26 22.40 6.55
C ILE A 164 -3.62 21.86 6.11
N GLN A 165 -4.65 22.01 6.98
CA GLN A 165 -6.03 21.68 6.65
C GLN A 165 -6.94 22.83 7.04
N PHE A 166 -7.90 23.19 6.18
CA PHE A 166 -8.91 24.21 6.48
C PHE A 166 -9.95 23.73 7.50
N LEU A 167 -10.20 22.42 7.49
CA LEU A 167 -11.04 21.74 8.46
C LEU A 167 -10.44 20.37 8.73
N TYR A 168 -10.26 19.99 9.99
CA TYR A 168 -9.69 18.71 10.34
C TYR A 168 -10.49 17.55 9.70
N GLY A 169 -9.81 16.68 8.96
CA GLY A 169 -10.42 15.53 8.29
C GLY A 169 -11.56 15.87 7.31
N GLU A 170 -11.66 17.14 6.83
CA GLU A 170 -12.72 17.70 5.98
C GLU A 170 -14.11 17.78 6.67
N ASP A 171 -14.29 17.28 7.88
CA ASP A 171 -15.57 17.26 8.60
C ASP A 171 -15.51 17.79 10.04
N GLY A 172 -14.32 17.95 10.61
CA GLY A 172 -14.10 18.50 11.95
C GLY A 172 -14.50 17.57 13.09
N ILE A 173 -14.59 16.25 12.84
CA ILE A 173 -15.01 15.26 13.84
C ILE A 173 -13.80 14.59 14.48
N ASP A 174 -13.85 14.43 15.81
CA ASP A 174 -12.86 13.67 16.57
C ASP A 174 -13.12 12.17 16.42
N VAL A 175 -12.14 11.46 15.89
CA VAL A 175 -12.20 10.01 15.69
C VAL A 175 -12.46 9.28 17.03
N ALA A 176 -11.88 9.75 18.13
CA ALA A 176 -12.05 9.14 19.45
C ALA A 176 -13.48 9.28 20.00
N LYS A 177 -14.22 10.30 19.57
CA LYS A 177 -15.61 10.55 19.96
C LYS A 177 -16.62 10.05 18.92
N SER A 178 -16.16 9.53 17.79
CA SER A 178 -16.99 9.02 16.69
C SER A 178 -17.37 7.55 16.92
N ASP A 179 -18.47 7.11 16.31
CA ASP A 179 -18.88 5.69 16.25
C ASP A 179 -18.49 5.12 14.89
N HIS A 180 -17.36 4.41 14.83
CA HIS A 180 -16.75 3.85 13.59
C HIS A 180 -16.58 4.90 12.46
N GLY A 181 -16.08 6.07 12.82
CA GLY A 181 -15.81 7.15 11.85
C GLY A 181 -17.01 8.07 11.55
N GLU A 182 -18.20 7.74 12.03
CA GLU A 182 -19.39 8.59 11.92
C GLU A 182 -19.61 9.38 13.23
N ALA A 183 -20.00 10.64 13.14
CA ALA A 183 -20.32 11.45 14.34
C ALA A 183 -21.39 10.79 15.21
N PHE A 184 -22.34 10.12 14.57
CA PHE A 184 -23.39 9.30 15.18
C PHE A 184 -24.01 8.39 14.14
N ARG A 185 -24.55 7.25 14.57
CA ARG A 185 -25.32 6.32 13.69
C ARG A 185 -26.80 6.72 13.68
N ILE A 186 -27.22 7.36 12.58
CA ILE A 186 -28.61 7.80 12.42
C ILE A 186 -29.62 6.65 12.52
N ALA A 187 -29.30 5.47 11.99
CA ALA A 187 -30.18 4.29 12.07
C ALA A 187 -30.49 3.92 13.52
N ARG A 188 -29.49 3.92 14.41
CA ARG A 188 -29.66 3.63 15.83
C ARG A 188 -30.52 4.67 16.55
N LEU A 189 -30.40 5.95 16.18
CA LEU A 189 -31.25 7.01 16.73
C LEU A 189 -32.71 6.84 16.28
N ILE A 190 -32.93 6.52 15.01
CA ILE A 190 -34.25 6.24 14.46
C ILE A 190 -34.88 5.03 15.15
N GLU A 191 -34.14 3.93 15.32
CA GLU A 191 -34.62 2.72 16.00
C GLU A 191 -35.00 3.02 17.46
N SER A 192 -34.14 3.73 18.19
CA SER A 192 -34.40 4.08 19.60
C SER A 192 -35.66 4.93 19.79
N GLU A 193 -35.90 5.89 18.90
CA GLU A 193 -37.11 6.72 18.96
C GLU A 193 -38.36 6.03 18.38
N SER A 194 -38.19 5.13 17.40
CA SER A 194 -39.31 4.36 16.82
C SER A 194 -40.00 3.42 17.83
N ILE A 195 -39.27 3.00 18.87
CA ILE A 195 -39.82 2.19 19.98
C ILE A 195 -40.78 3.03 20.88
N ILE A 196 -40.47 4.32 20.99
CA ILE A 196 -41.18 5.23 21.90
C ILE A 196 -42.28 6.01 21.18
N ASP A 197 -42.12 6.19 19.86
CA ASP A 197 -43.02 7.03 19.04
C ASP A 197 -44.25 6.26 18.59
N SER A 198 -45.42 6.64 19.08
CA SER A 198 -46.75 6.09 18.70
C SER A 198 -47.57 7.09 17.84
N GLY A 199 -46.94 8.14 17.31
CA GLY A 199 -47.59 9.19 16.52
C GLY A 199 -47.93 8.80 15.07
N LYS A 200 -48.68 9.67 14.39
CA LYS A 200 -48.91 9.53 12.94
C LYS A 200 -47.64 9.81 12.17
N LYS A 201 -47.38 8.98 11.15
CA LYS A 201 -46.20 9.13 10.25
C LYS A 201 -46.14 10.53 9.63
N ALA A 202 -44.99 11.21 9.73
CA ALA A 202 -44.75 12.50 9.12
C ALA A 202 -44.75 12.42 7.58
N THR A 203 -45.20 13.48 6.93
CA THR A 203 -45.14 13.62 5.48
C THR A 203 -43.71 13.95 5.01
N LYS A 204 -43.37 13.61 3.76
CA LYS A 204 -42.04 13.90 3.21
C LYS A 204 -41.70 15.41 3.23
N GLU A 205 -42.71 16.26 3.04
CA GLU A 205 -42.56 17.74 3.09
C GLU A 205 -42.23 18.21 4.50
N GLU A 206 -42.92 17.72 5.52
CA GLU A 206 -42.67 18.05 6.92
C GLU A 206 -41.28 17.60 7.38
N ILE A 207 -40.84 16.41 7.00
CA ILE A 207 -39.49 15.92 7.30
C ILE A 207 -38.44 16.83 6.65
N THR A 208 -38.61 17.18 5.38
CA THR A 208 -37.67 18.02 4.66
C THR A 208 -37.57 19.42 5.28
N ASP A 209 -38.67 20.00 5.70
CA ASP A 209 -38.68 21.33 6.32
C ASP A 209 -38.09 21.33 7.74
N LEU A 210 -38.35 20.29 8.52
CA LEU A 210 -37.70 20.10 9.82
C LEU A 210 -36.19 19.94 9.67
N VAL A 211 -35.73 19.05 8.77
CA VAL A 211 -34.32 18.85 8.54
C VAL A 211 -33.64 20.12 8.04
N LYS A 212 -34.25 20.88 7.13
CA LYS A 212 -33.72 22.19 6.68
C LYS A 212 -33.44 23.16 7.82
N LYS A 213 -34.20 23.11 8.92
CA LYS A 213 -33.98 23.95 10.10
C LYS A 213 -32.63 23.63 10.77
N TYR A 214 -32.21 22.37 10.75
CA TYR A 214 -31.00 21.89 11.39
C TYR A 214 -29.81 21.76 10.42
N VAL A 215 -30.05 21.68 9.10
CA VAL A 215 -29.03 21.50 8.02
C VAL A 215 -27.91 22.53 8.03
N LYS A 216 -28.20 23.76 8.50
CA LYS A 216 -27.17 24.82 8.59
C LYS A 216 -26.04 24.48 9.56
N THR A 217 -26.24 23.55 10.46
CA THR A 217 -25.29 23.17 11.52
C THR A 217 -24.49 21.91 11.16
N PHE A 218 -25.04 21.04 10.29
CA PHE A 218 -24.38 19.81 9.85
C PHE A 218 -23.52 20.04 8.60
N ASN A 219 -22.48 19.22 8.45
CA ASN A 219 -21.74 19.11 7.20
C ASN A 219 -22.71 18.69 6.06
N PRO A 220 -22.58 19.19 4.80
CA PRO A 220 -23.47 18.88 3.68
C PRO A 220 -23.65 17.39 3.41
N ARG A 221 -22.58 16.57 3.57
CA ARG A 221 -22.66 15.10 3.42
C ARG A 221 -23.54 14.48 4.49
N LEU A 222 -23.31 14.82 5.76
CA LEU A 222 -24.08 14.32 6.89
C LEU A 222 -25.56 14.73 6.79
N SER A 223 -25.82 15.96 6.39
CA SER A 223 -27.17 16.48 6.15
C SER A 223 -27.96 15.63 5.14
N LYS A 224 -27.30 15.19 4.05
CA LYS A 224 -27.90 14.35 3.04
C LYS A 224 -28.21 12.96 3.57
N THR A 225 -27.26 12.33 4.26
CA THR A 225 -27.44 11.00 4.87
C THR A 225 -28.56 11.01 5.91
N VAL A 226 -28.62 12.05 6.77
CA VAL A 226 -29.68 12.22 7.76
C VAL A 226 -31.04 12.38 7.09
N LEU A 227 -31.13 13.19 6.03
CA LEU A 227 -32.37 13.39 5.27
C LEU A 227 -32.86 12.07 4.62
N GLU A 228 -31.98 11.36 3.94
CA GLU A 228 -32.31 10.09 3.28
C GLU A 228 -32.81 9.05 4.30
N ALA A 229 -32.10 8.86 5.40
CA ALA A 229 -32.50 7.93 6.46
C ALA A 229 -33.85 8.30 7.12
N LEU A 230 -34.10 9.59 7.37
CA LEU A 230 -35.36 10.06 7.95
C LEU A 230 -36.54 9.92 6.96
N LEU A 231 -36.34 10.09 5.66
CA LEU A 231 -37.36 9.88 4.64
C LEU A 231 -37.81 8.42 4.55
N GLU A 232 -36.91 7.48 4.84
CA GLU A 232 -37.22 6.04 4.89
C GLU A 232 -37.87 5.65 6.22
N SER A 233 -37.75 6.45 7.28
CA SER A 233 -38.29 6.16 8.59
C SER A 233 -39.82 6.25 8.65
N LYS A 234 -40.41 5.65 9.70
CA LYS A 234 -41.84 5.69 9.98
C LYS A 234 -42.18 6.60 11.16
N LEU A 235 -41.29 7.53 11.52
CA LEU A 235 -41.45 8.38 12.69
C LEU A 235 -42.52 9.46 12.48
N SER A 236 -43.08 9.92 13.60
CA SER A 236 -43.96 11.09 13.64
C SER A 236 -43.17 12.41 13.55
N LYS A 237 -43.85 13.52 13.36
CA LYS A 237 -43.23 14.83 13.30
C LYS A 237 -42.44 15.16 14.59
N GLU A 238 -42.99 14.80 15.76
CA GLU A 238 -42.32 14.98 17.04
C GLU A 238 -41.11 14.07 17.21
N GLY A 239 -41.21 12.79 16.71
CA GLY A 239 -40.10 11.85 16.70
C GLY A 239 -38.96 12.34 15.83
N VAL A 240 -39.24 12.86 14.64
CA VAL A 240 -38.22 13.45 13.75
C VAL A 240 -37.52 14.65 14.41
N ASP A 241 -38.24 15.55 15.07
CA ASP A 241 -37.64 16.71 15.77
C ASP A 241 -36.73 16.27 16.93
N LYS A 242 -37.15 15.27 17.71
CA LYS A 242 -36.31 14.64 18.76
C LYS A 242 -35.04 14.02 18.22
N VAL A 243 -35.14 13.21 17.13
CA VAL A 243 -33.98 12.63 16.49
C VAL A 243 -33.02 13.71 15.99
N CYS A 244 -33.54 14.77 15.35
CA CYS A 244 -32.69 15.87 14.87
C CYS A 244 -32.00 16.62 16.02
N LYS A 245 -32.69 16.88 17.15
CA LYS A 245 -32.07 17.51 18.33
C LYS A 245 -30.97 16.65 18.93
N LYS A 246 -31.25 15.36 19.12
CA LYS A 246 -30.27 14.42 19.66
C LYS A 246 -29.07 14.20 18.72
N ALA A 247 -29.32 14.18 17.41
CA ALA A 247 -28.26 14.14 16.39
C ALA A 247 -27.37 15.40 16.46
N LEU A 248 -27.97 16.59 16.71
CA LEU A 248 -27.23 17.83 16.86
C LEU A 248 -26.34 17.79 18.11
N GLU A 249 -26.88 17.38 19.25
CA GLU A 249 -26.12 17.24 20.50
C GLU A 249 -24.93 16.28 20.34
N LEU A 250 -25.16 15.13 19.70
CA LEU A 250 -24.09 14.17 19.43
C LEU A 250 -23.05 14.71 18.46
N TYR A 251 -23.47 15.42 17.41
CA TYR A 251 -22.58 16.07 16.47
C TYR A 251 -21.69 17.13 17.13
N ASP A 252 -22.26 17.98 17.97
CA ASP A 252 -21.50 19.01 18.69
C ASP A 252 -20.51 18.39 19.70
N ASN A 253 -20.90 17.31 20.36
CA ASN A 253 -20.01 16.55 21.25
C ASN A 253 -18.91 15.80 20.50
N ALA A 254 -19.14 15.41 19.25
CA ALA A 254 -18.17 14.71 18.41
C ALA A 254 -17.15 15.65 17.76
N LYS A 255 -17.33 16.97 17.81
CA LYS A 255 -16.35 17.91 17.27
C LYS A 255 -15.01 17.85 17.99
N VAL A 256 -13.94 18.05 17.24
CA VAL A 256 -12.58 18.13 17.77
C VAL A 256 -12.43 19.39 18.61
N GLU A 257 -11.80 19.29 19.77
CA GLU A 257 -11.58 20.43 20.67
C GLU A 257 -10.42 21.30 20.16
N PRO A 258 -10.56 22.63 20.19
CA PRO A 258 -9.46 23.53 19.89
C PRO A 258 -8.24 23.28 20.80
N GLY A 259 -7.04 23.42 20.23
CA GLY A 259 -5.79 23.14 20.94
C GLY A 259 -5.36 21.67 20.95
N GLN A 260 -6.18 20.74 20.44
CA GLN A 260 -5.82 19.32 20.41
C GLN A 260 -4.59 19.06 19.54
N ALA A 261 -3.71 18.18 20.03
CA ALA A 261 -2.49 17.74 19.35
C ALA A 261 -2.81 16.69 18.26
N VAL A 262 -3.55 17.06 17.22
CA VAL A 262 -4.02 16.16 16.17
C VAL A 262 -2.89 15.45 15.43
N GLY A 263 -1.72 16.11 15.32
CA GLY A 263 -0.56 15.52 14.66
C GLY A 263 0.03 14.35 15.44
N VAL A 264 0.18 14.46 16.75
CA VAL A 264 0.71 13.37 17.61
C VAL A 264 -0.24 12.18 17.62
N VAL A 265 -1.55 12.46 17.78
CA VAL A 265 -2.59 11.40 17.75
C VAL A 265 -2.57 10.67 16.42
N THR A 266 -2.47 11.39 15.32
CA THR A 266 -2.35 10.81 13.97
C THR A 266 -1.12 9.91 13.83
N ALA A 267 0.06 10.40 14.25
CA ALA A 267 1.31 9.62 14.16
C ALA A 267 1.26 8.33 14.97
N GLN A 268 0.64 8.38 16.15
CA GLN A 268 0.43 7.20 17.01
C GLN A 268 -0.58 6.23 16.40
N SER A 269 -1.71 6.73 15.89
CA SER A 269 -2.78 5.91 15.32
C SER A 269 -2.39 5.19 14.01
N ILE A 270 -1.41 5.71 13.27
CA ILE A 270 -0.83 5.03 12.10
C ILE A 270 0.34 4.12 12.51
N GLY A 271 1.14 4.54 13.49
CA GLY A 271 2.35 3.82 13.91
C GLY A 271 2.05 2.54 14.68
N GLU A 272 1.05 2.57 15.57
CA GLU A 272 0.66 1.40 16.37
C GLU A 272 0.23 0.21 15.50
N PRO A 273 -0.73 0.36 14.56
CA PRO A 273 -1.11 -0.74 13.68
C PRO A 273 0.06 -1.25 12.81
N GLY A 274 1.02 -0.39 12.46
CA GLY A 274 2.23 -0.78 11.74
C GLY A 274 3.05 -1.85 12.46
N THR A 275 3.06 -1.84 13.79
CA THR A 275 3.73 -2.87 14.60
C THR A 275 2.99 -4.21 14.52
N GLN A 276 1.68 -4.20 14.41
CA GLN A 276 0.85 -5.42 14.29
C GLN A 276 0.93 -6.06 12.90
N MET A 277 1.31 -5.33 11.85
CA MET A 277 1.52 -5.87 10.50
C MET A 277 2.55 -7.01 10.48
N THR A 278 3.48 -7.05 11.42
CA THR A 278 4.55 -8.05 11.48
C THR A 278 4.03 -9.48 11.65
N LEU A 279 2.89 -9.67 12.28
CA LEU A 279 2.35 -10.98 12.64
C LEU A 279 1.46 -11.62 11.55
N ARG A 280 1.03 -10.87 10.54
CA ARG A 280 0.00 -11.33 9.57
C ARG A 280 0.50 -11.65 8.16
N THR A 281 1.76 -11.39 7.83
CA THR A 281 2.31 -11.63 6.48
C THR A 281 2.40 -13.10 6.07
N PHE A 282 2.24 -14.05 7.00
CA PHE A 282 2.32 -15.49 6.72
C PHE A 282 1.05 -16.09 6.12
N HIS A 283 -0.08 -15.38 6.07
CA HIS A 283 -1.36 -15.96 5.66
C HIS A 283 -1.67 -15.86 4.16
N PHE A 284 -0.84 -15.17 3.38
CA PHE A 284 -1.02 -15.08 1.93
C PHE A 284 -0.13 -16.06 1.15
N ALA A 285 -0.26 -17.35 1.44
CA ALA A 285 0.30 -18.43 0.60
C ALA A 285 -0.58 -18.72 -0.63
N GLY A 286 -1.25 -17.71 -1.18
CA GLY A 286 -1.97 -17.79 -2.44
C GLY A 286 -1.09 -17.34 -3.60
N ILE A 287 -1.26 -17.95 -4.77
CA ILE A 287 -0.67 -17.51 -6.01
C ILE A 287 -1.22 -16.11 -6.32
N ARG A 288 -0.52 -15.06 -5.92
CA ARG A 288 -0.80 -13.72 -6.45
C ARG A 288 -0.11 -13.62 -7.81
N GLU A 289 -0.87 -13.38 -8.83
CA GLU A 289 -0.37 -13.13 -10.19
C GLU A 289 0.53 -11.89 -10.25
N ARG A 290 0.50 -11.06 -9.22
CA ARG A 290 1.25 -9.81 -9.07
C ARG A 290 2.28 -9.89 -7.95
N ASN A 291 3.53 -9.58 -8.28
CA ASN A 291 4.59 -9.37 -7.31
C ASN A 291 4.54 -7.89 -6.86
N VAL A 292 3.78 -7.60 -5.81
CA VAL A 292 3.62 -6.25 -5.23
C VAL A 292 4.15 -6.24 -3.81
N THR A 293 4.90 -5.20 -3.46
CA THR A 293 5.29 -4.98 -2.06
C THR A 293 4.05 -4.68 -1.22
N LEU A 294 3.88 -5.40 -0.12
CA LEU A 294 2.70 -5.34 0.74
C LEU A 294 3.08 -5.09 2.20
N GLY A 295 2.12 -4.58 2.96
CA GLY A 295 2.26 -4.37 4.39
C GLY A 295 3.29 -3.30 4.75
N LEU A 296 4.01 -3.49 5.85
CA LEU A 296 4.93 -2.49 6.40
C LEU A 296 6.00 -1.99 5.40
N PRO A 297 6.65 -2.81 4.56
CA PRO A 297 7.59 -2.30 3.55
C PRO A 297 6.96 -1.30 2.57
N ARG A 298 5.70 -1.54 2.16
CA ARG A 298 4.98 -0.61 1.28
C ARG A 298 4.63 0.69 2.00
N LEU A 299 4.19 0.60 3.25
CA LEU A 299 3.87 1.76 4.07
C LEU A 299 5.11 2.66 4.28
N ILE A 300 6.27 2.05 4.57
CA ILE A 300 7.55 2.76 4.66
C ILE A 300 7.92 3.41 3.33
N GLU A 301 7.73 2.73 2.21
CA GLU A 301 8.01 3.26 0.88
C GLU A 301 7.16 4.50 0.55
N LEU A 302 5.88 4.51 0.94
CA LEU A 302 4.97 5.63 0.76
C LEU A 302 5.37 6.83 1.64
N VAL A 303 5.67 6.58 2.91
CA VAL A 303 6.12 7.59 3.88
C VAL A 303 7.49 8.18 3.49
N ASP A 304 8.37 7.36 2.92
CA ASP A 304 9.67 7.79 2.39
C ASP A 304 9.54 8.56 1.08
N ALA A 305 8.36 8.61 0.48
CA ALA A 305 8.13 9.21 -0.82
C ALA A 305 9.21 8.81 -1.84
N ARG A 306 9.37 7.50 -2.08
CA ARG A 306 10.38 7.00 -3.02
C ARG A 306 9.99 7.33 -4.45
N LYS A 307 10.93 7.93 -5.20
CA LYS A 307 10.71 8.33 -6.60
C LYS A 307 10.31 7.17 -7.51
N LYS A 308 10.88 5.98 -7.28
CA LYS A 308 10.50 4.75 -7.99
C LYS A 308 10.12 3.70 -6.95
N PRO A 309 8.88 3.19 -6.97
CA PRO A 309 8.49 2.06 -6.14
C PRO A 309 9.31 0.81 -6.48
N VAL A 310 9.49 -0.08 -5.52
CA VAL A 310 10.23 -1.35 -5.73
C VAL A 310 9.52 -2.20 -6.78
N THR A 311 8.20 -2.22 -6.73
CA THR A 311 7.35 -2.95 -7.67
C THR A 311 6.33 -1.98 -8.28
N PRO A 312 6.71 -1.20 -9.30
CA PRO A 312 5.78 -0.31 -9.97
C PRO A 312 4.71 -1.14 -10.70
N THR A 313 3.45 -0.75 -10.55
CA THR A 313 2.32 -1.41 -11.19
C THR A 313 1.33 -0.38 -11.71
N MET A 314 0.60 -0.75 -12.76
CA MET A 314 -0.41 0.11 -13.33
C MET A 314 -1.60 -0.74 -13.78
N ASP A 315 -2.81 -0.25 -13.52
CA ASP A 315 -4.08 -0.80 -13.99
C ASP A 315 -4.65 0.13 -15.06
N ILE A 316 -4.80 -0.40 -16.25
CA ILE A 316 -5.24 0.33 -17.43
C ILE A 316 -6.62 -0.18 -17.83
N TYR A 317 -7.59 0.69 -17.77
CA TYR A 317 -8.95 0.43 -18.24
C TYR A 317 -9.07 0.80 -19.71
N LEU A 318 -9.88 0.03 -20.44
CA LEU A 318 -10.07 0.20 -21.87
C LEU A 318 -11.34 1.00 -22.16
N GLU A 319 -11.36 1.67 -23.32
CA GLU A 319 -12.55 2.34 -23.81
C GLU A 319 -13.71 1.38 -24.05
N GLU A 320 -14.95 1.87 -24.08
CA GLU A 320 -16.16 1.07 -24.23
C GLU A 320 -16.14 0.09 -25.42
N ASN A 321 -15.50 0.49 -26.51
CA ASN A 321 -15.37 -0.33 -27.72
C ASN A 321 -14.36 -1.49 -27.57
N HIS A 322 -13.49 -1.44 -26.57
CA HIS A 322 -12.39 -2.38 -26.36
C HIS A 322 -12.58 -3.23 -25.10
N LYS A 323 -13.29 -2.74 -24.09
CA LYS A 323 -13.42 -3.37 -22.78
C LYS A 323 -14.14 -4.73 -22.78
N LYS A 324 -15.03 -5.00 -23.74
CA LYS A 324 -15.81 -6.25 -23.84
C LYS A 324 -15.14 -7.34 -24.68
N SER A 325 -14.11 -7.02 -25.47
CA SER A 325 -13.46 -7.97 -26.37
C SER A 325 -12.04 -8.31 -25.91
N LYS A 326 -11.82 -9.60 -25.60
CA LYS A 326 -10.50 -10.11 -25.23
C LYS A 326 -9.46 -9.91 -26.33
N GLU A 327 -9.83 -10.07 -27.59
CA GLU A 327 -8.91 -9.94 -28.74
C GLU A 327 -8.40 -8.51 -28.89
N LYS A 328 -9.29 -7.53 -28.72
CA LYS A 328 -8.93 -6.11 -28.75
C LYS A 328 -8.04 -5.74 -27.56
N ALA A 329 -8.36 -6.25 -26.36
CA ALA A 329 -7.52 -6.07 -25.18
C ALA A 329 -6.10 -6.65 -25.38
N ILE A 330 -5.97 -7.81 -26.04
CA ILE A 330 -4.68 -8.41 -26.38
C ILE A 330 -3.89 -7.53 -27.34
N LYS A 331 -4.56 -6.88 -28.30
CA LYS A 331 -3.91 -5.98 -29.26
C LYS A 331 -3.31 -4.78 -28.55
N VAL A 332 -4.09 -4.09 -27.70
CA VAL A 332 -3.61 -2.96 -26.90
C VAL A 332 -2.50 -3.39 -25.94
N ALA A 333 -2.64 -4.55 -25.29
CA ALA A 333 -1.61 -5.08 -24.39
C ALA A 333 -0.26 -5.33 -25.08
N ARG A 334 -0.27 -5.75 -26.36
CA ARG A 334 0.95 -5.91 -27.17
C ARG A 334 1.59 -4.58 -27.55
N GLU A 335 0.81 -3.53 -27.70
CA GLU A 335 1.31 -2.17 -27.97
C GLU A 335 1.96 -1.56 -26.73
N ILE A 336 1.46 -1.90 -25.54
CA ILE A 336 2.00 -1.43 -24.26
C ILE A 336 3.30 -2.16 -23.88
N LEU A 337 3.41 -3.46 -24.19
CA LEU A 337 4.50 -4.31 -23.74
C LEU A 337 5.86 -3.83 -24.23
N HIS A 338 6.74 -3.45 -23.29
CA HIS A 338 8.11 -3.04 -23.59
C HIS A 338 8.93 -4.17 -24.17
N THR A 339 9.32 -4.04 -25.44
CA THR A 339 10.10 -5.04 -26.13
C THR A 339 11.49 -4.50 -26.42
N LYS A 340 12.50 -5.05 -25.72
CA LYS A 340 13.93 -4.79 -25.97
C LYS A 340 14.46 -5.80 -26.98
N ILE A 341 15.50 -5.43 -27.69
CA ILE A 341 16.19 -6.34 -28.62
C ILE A 341 16.63 -7.62 -27.91
N SER A 342 17.13 -7.53 -26.67
CA SER A 342 17.53 -8.68 -25.84
C SER A 342 16.44 -9.74 -25.64
N ALA A 343 15.18 -9.33 -25.68
CA ALA A 343 14.03 -10.22 -25.50
C ALA A 343 13.65 -10.99 -26.78
N LEU A 344 14.10 -10.52 -27.96
CA LEU A 344 13.79 -11.07 -29.28
C LEU A 344 14.90 -12.02 -29.79
N ILE A 345 16.03 -12.07 -29.15
CA ILE A 345 17.22 -12.81 -29.57
C ILE A 345 17.22 -14.23 -28.98
N SER A 346 17.71 -15.19 -29.74
CA SER A 346 18.05 -16.55 -29.26
C SER A 346 19.52 -16.64 -28.83
N SER A 347 20.44 -16.05 -29.59
CA SER A 347 21.87 -16.03 -29.29
C SER A 347 22.53 -14.76 -29.87
N THR A 348 23.65 -14.36 -29.28
CA THR A 348 24.48 -13.26 -29.78
C THR A 348 25.88 -13.77 -30.00
N GLU A 349 26.36 -13.67 -31.22
CA GLU A 349 27.74 -13.95 -31.57
C GLU A 349 28.49 -12.62 -31.69
N THR A 350 29.59 -12.50 -31.00
CA THR A 350 30.43 -11.30 -31.03
C THR A 350 31.81 -11.67 -31.53
N ASP A 351 32.16 -11.19 -32.70
CA ASP A 351 33.52 -11.22 -33.17
C ASP A 351 34.21 -9.97 -32.58
N TYR A 352 35.20 -10.20 -31.72
CA TYR A 352 35.89 -9.13 -30.99
C TYR A 352 36.68 -8.16 -31.91
N SER A 353 36.76 -8.44 -33.20
CA SER A 353 37.37 -7.51 -34.13
C SER A 353 36.46 -6.37 -34.55
N THR A 354 35.24 -6.62 -35.02
CA THR A 354 34.37 -5.55 -35.54
C THR A 354 32.91 -5.92 -35.72
N LYS A 355 32.51 -7.20 -35.59
CA LYS A 355 31.16 -7.63 -35.96
C LYS A 355 30.37 -8.20 -34.79
N ILE A 356 29.11 -7.75 -34.66
CA ILE A 356 28.12 -8.32 -33.72
C ILE A 356 26.98 -8.93 -34.53
N LYS A 357 26.78 -10.23 -34.42
CA LYS A 357 25.67 -10.93 -35.07
C LYS A 357 24.59 -11.26 -34.06
N LEU A 358 23.38 -10.81 -34.33
CA LEU A 358 22.18 -11.00 -33.52
C LEU A 358 21.29 -12.05 -34.19
N ASN A 359 21.12 -13.22 -33.58
CA ASN A 359 20.24 -14.26 -34.09
C ASN A 359 18.84 -14.09 -33.46
N LEU A 360 17.85 -13.74 -34.27
CA LEU A 360 16.49 -13.50 -33.84
C LEU A 360 15.70 -14.80 -33.71
N ASN A 361 14.80 -14.87 -32.72
CA ASN A 361 13.89 -15.97 -32.51
C ASN A 361 12.52 -15.64 -33.12
N GLN A 362 12.11 -16.40 -34.15
CA GLN A 362 10.83 -16.17 -34.84
C GLN A 362 9.60 -16.35 -33.96
N ASP A 363 9.62 -17.29 -33.00
CA ASP A 363 8.48 -17.51 -32.11
C ASP A 363 8.29 -16.31 -31.18
N LYS A 364 9.38 -15.76 -30.63
CA LYS A 364 9.34 -14.56 -29.80
C LYS A 364 8.93 -13.31 -30.58
N LEU A 365 9.33 -13.19 -31.86
CA LEU A 365 8.89 -12.12 -32.76
C LEU A 365 7.37 -12.17 -32.97
N ARG A 366 6.81 -13.36 -33.24
CA ARG A 366 5.37 -13.57 -33.40
C ARG A 366 4.57 -13.30 -32.12
N GLU A 367 5.06 -13.78 -30.96
CA GLU A 367 4.42 -13.55 -29.67
C GLU A 367 4.31 -12.05 -29.35
N ARG A 368 5.34 -11.29 -29.68
CA ARG A 368 5.41 -9.84 -29.40
C ARG A 368 4.90 -8.96 -30.55
N ALA A 369 4.42 -9.57 -31.63
CA ALA A 369 3.96 -8.87 -32.84
C ALA A 369 4.96 -7.83 -33.36
N CYS A 370 6.26 -8.23 -33.40
CA CYS A 370 7.35 -7.44 -33.97
C CYS A 370 7.83 -8.05 -35.28
N THR A 371 8.19 -7.22 -36.23
CA THR A 371 8.82 -7.63 -37.50
C THR A 371 10.35 -7.44 -37.43
N ILE A 372 11.06 -8.03 -38.37
CA ILE A 372 12.51 -7.81 -38.48
C ILE A 372 12.79 -6.35 -38.87
N GLU A 373 11.90 -5.75 -39.67
CA GLU A 373 11.98 -4.35 -40.08
C GLU A 373 11.89 -3.42 -38.86
N ASP A 374 10.98 -3.67 -37.91
CA ASP A 374 10.88 -2.90 -36.67
C ASP A 374 12.19 -2.91 -35.86
N VAL A 375 12.91 -4.04 -35.86
CA VAL A 375 14.21 -4.15 -35.18
C VAL A 375 15.29 -3.36 -35.91
N VAL A 376 15.28 -3.37 -37.24
CA VAL A 376 16.23 -2.61 -38.07
C VAL A 376 15.99 -1.11 -37.91
N ASP A 377 14.74 -0.68 -37.93
CA ASP A 377 14.34 0.74 -37.75
C ASP A 377 14.74 1.25 -36.35
N ALA A 378 14.53 0.44 -35.32
CA ALA A 378 14.94 0.77 -33.95
C ALA A 378 16.47 0.89 -33.81
N LEU A 379 17.22 0.09 -34.54
CA LEU A 379 18.68 0.17 -34.58
C LEU A 379 19.15 1.40 -35.35
N GLN A 380 18.52 1.76 -36.47
CA GLN A 380 18.85 2.94 -37.27
C GLN A 380 18.54 4.24 -36.53
N SER A 381 17.38 4.31 -35.83
CA SER A 381 16.98 5.49 -35.05
C SER A 381 17.93 5.79 -33.87
N SER A 382 18.74 4.84 -33.48
CA SER A 382 19.70 4.93 -32.35
C SER A 382 20.92 5.85 -32.62
N LYS A 383 20.97 6.62 -33.71
CA LYS A 383 22.01 7.64 -34.07
C LYS A 383 23.47 7.14 -33.97
N LYS A 384 23.77 5.87 -34.24
CA LYS A 384 25.12 5.34 -34.11
C LYS A 384 25.70 4.96 -35.46
N LYS A 385 27.00 5.15 -35.58
CA LYS A 385 27.82 4.81 -36.77
C LYS A 385 28.12 3.30 -36.75
N PHE A 386 27.18 2.49 -37.19
CA PHE A 386 27.40 1.08 -37.54
C PHE A 386 26.59 0.73 -38.79
N GLU A 387 27.11 -0.13 -39.60
CA GLU A 387 26.43 -0.63 -40.80
C GLU A 387 25.57 -1.84 -40.41
N ILE A 388 24.34 -1.89 -40.90
CA ILE A 388 23.36 -2.93 -40.58
C ILE A 388 23.12 -3.77 -41.83
N GLU A 389 23.47 -5.06 -41.78
CA GLU A 389 23.20 -6.01 -42.82
C GLU A 389 22.19 -7.05 -42.32
N PRO A 390 20.91 -6.95 -42.73
CA PRO A 390 19.92 -7.98 -42.41
C PRO A 390 20.15 -9.21 -43.30
N SER A 391 20.34 -10.38 -42.70
CA SER A 391 20.54 -11.67 -43.40
C SER A 391 19.51 -12.69 -42.87
N GLY A 392 18.34 -12.74 -43.49
CA GLY A 392 17.26 -13.65 -43.10
C GLY A 392 16.85 -13.50 -41.64
N ASN A 393 17.16 -14.45 -40.76
CA ASN A 393 16.83 -14.44 -39.33
C ASN A 393 17.93 -13.83 -38.45
N SER A 394 19.03 -13.36 -39.03
CA SER A 394 20.12 -12.73 -38.30
C SER A 394 20.39 -11.32 -38.79
N ILE A 395 20.81 -10.46 -37.88
CA ILE A 395 21.23 -9.08 -38.20
C ILE A 395 22.71 -8.99 -37.84
N THR A 396 23.54 -8.64 -38.82
CA THR A 396 24.96 -8.40 -38.61
C THR A 396 25.19 -6.88 -38.51
N LEU A 397 25.86 -6.47 -37.43
CA LEU A 397 26.23 -5.09 -37.17
C LEU A 397 27.76 -4.99 -37.31
N THR A 398 28.22 -4.14 -38.23
CA THR A 398 29.65 -3.89 -38.44
C THR A 398 30.03 -2.57 -37.78
N LEU A 399 30.98 -2.62 -36.86
CA LEU A 399 31.52 -1.47 -36.14
C LEU A 399 32.72 -0.89 -36.88
N PRO A 400 33.08 0.39 -36.67
CA PRO A 400 34.32 0.98 -37.22
C PRO A 400 35.57 0.22 -36.75
N GLU A 401 36.56 0.10 -37.63
CA GLU A 401 37.79 -0.72 -37.44
C GLU A 401 38.67 -0.31 -36.24
N GLU A 402 38.49 0.90 -35.65
CA GLU A 402 39.26 1.41 -34.50
C GLU A 402 38.61 1.11 -33.12
N SER A 403 37.67 0.16 -33.03
CA SER A 403 36.95 -0.07 -31.77
C SER A 403 37.72 -1.03 -30.85
N ASP A 404 38.08 -0.56 -29.64
CA ASP A 404 38.64 -1.40 -28.58
C ASP A 404 37.61 -2.43 -28.06
N THR A 405 38.07 -3.57 -27.56
CA THR A 405 37.26 -4.69 -27.06
C THR A 405 36.26 -4.24 -26.00
N GLN A 406 36.63 -3.30 -25.11
CA GLN A 406 35.71 -2.72 -24.12
C GLN A 406 34.60 -1.91 -24.76
N THR A 407 34.91 -1.18 -25.83
CA THR A 407 33.96 -0.39 -26.61
C THR A 407 32.94 -1.28 -27.33
N VAL A 408 33.41 -2.41 -27.89
CA VAL A 408 32.54 -3.42 -28.55
C VAL A 408 31.56 -4.03 -27.54
N LEU A 409 32.03 -4.42 -26.35
CA LEU A 409 31.17 -4.96 -25.28
C LEU A 409 30.16 -3.93 -24.76
N ALA A 410 30.59 -2.69 -24.55
CA ALA A 410 29.71 -1.58 -24.15
C ALA A 410 28.63 -1.30 -25.22
N MET A 411 29.01 -1.32 -26.50
CA MET A 411 28.09 -1.16 -27.62
C MET A 411 27.11 -2.32 -27.72
N ARG A 412 27.57 -3.57 -27.60
CA ARG A 412 26.71 -4.76 -27.54
C ARG A 412 25.63 -4.62 -26.46
N ASN A 413 26.03 -4.27 -25.22
CA ASN A 413 25.08 -4.12 -24.12
C ASN A 413 24.06 -3.00 -24.39
N LYS A 414 24.51 -1.92 -25.01
CA LYS A 414 23.65 -0.80 -25.39
C LYS A 414 22.68 -1.16 -26.54
N ILE A 415 23.12 -1.96 -27.51
CA ILE A 415 22.28 -2.51 -28.58
C ILE A 415 21.21 -3.44 -27.98
N LEU A 416 21.61 -4.35 -27.09
CA LEU A 416 20.68 -5.29 -26.42
C LEU A 416 19.63 -4.56 -25.57
N SER A 417 19.95 -3.40 -25.02
CA SER A 417 19.02 -2.58 -24.23
C SER A 417 18.14 -1.64 -25.07
N THR A 418 18.34 -1.57 -26.40
CA THR A 418 17.54 -0.70 -27.29
C THR A 418 16.09 -1.19 -27.34
N THR A 419 15.14 -0.25 -27.23
CA THR A 419 13.71 -0.54 -27.32
C THR A 419 13.27 -0.61 -28.76
N VAL A 420 12.58 -1.70 -29.14
CA VAL A 420 12.01 -1.89 -30.47
C VAL A 420 10.58 -1.35 -30.50
N LYS A 421 9.74 -1.75 -29.55
CA LYS A 421 8.34 -1.37 -29.47
C LYS A 421 7.87 -1.33 -28.02
N GLY A 422 6.77 -0.59 -27.77
CA GLY A 422 6.11 -0.55 -26.48
C GLY A 422 6.56 0.58 -25.58
N VAL A 423 5.93 0.64 -24.42
CA VAL A 423 6.14 1.68 -23.42
C VAL A 423 7.36 1.35 -22.57
N THR A 424 8.31 2.26 -22.47
CA THR A 424 9.49 2.08 -21.60
C THR A 424 9.07 1.85 -20.16
N ASP A 425 9.83 1.00 -19.44
CA ASP A 425 9.62 0.59 -18.05
C ASP A 425 8.46 -0.40 -17.81
N VAL A 426 7.68 -0.82 -18.82
CA VAL A 426 6.61 -1.83 -18.69
C VAL A 426 7.13 -3.20 -19.13
N GLU A 427 7.62 -4.00 -18.19
CA GLU A 427 8.27 -5.28 -18.50
C GLU A 427 7.29 -6.44 -18.74
N ARG A 428 6.13 -6.42 -18.07
CA ARG A 428 5.11 -7.45 -18.16
C ARG A 428 3.73 -6.84 -18.27
N VAL A 429 2.88 -7.49 -19.03
CA VAL A 429 1.47 -7.12 -19.20
C VAL A 429 0.61 -8.35 -19.02
N THR A 430 -0.37 -8.26 -18.13
CA THR A 430 -1.34 -9.33 -17.83
C THR A 430 -2.74 -8.80 -18.10
N ILE A 431 -3.58 -9.61 -18.72
CA ILE A 431 -4.97 -9.23 -18.99
C ILE A 431 -5.86 -10.01 -18.02
N VAL A 432 -6.61 -9.27 -17.21
CA VAL A 432 -7.48 -9.83 -16.17
C VAL A 432 -8.92 -9.42 -16.45
N GLN A 433 -9.84 -10.34 -16.25
CA GLN A 433 -11.26 -10.05 -16.35
C GLN A 433 -11.77 -9.61 -14.97
N GLN A 434 -12.30 -8.39 -14.89
CA GLN A 434 -12.97 -7.86 -13.70
C GLN A 434 -14.45 -7.67 -14.01
N GLY A 435 -15.30 -8.59 -13.53
CA GLY A 435 -16.71 -8.61 -13.88
C GLY A 435 -16.93 -8.87 -15.38
N GLU A 436 -17.53 -7.92 -16.10
CA GLU A 436 -17.76 -8.00 -17.54
C GLU A 436 -16.67 -7.30 -18.39
N GLU A 437 -15.69 -6.66 -17.75
CA GLU A 437 -14.69 -5.83 -18.43
C GLU A 437 -13.30 -6.46 -18.38
N TRP A 438 -12.53 -6.25 -19.43
CA TRP A 438 -11.13 -6.63 -19.50
C TRP A 438 -10.24 -5.47 -19.07
N VAL A 439 -9.40 -5.69 -18.06
CA VAL A 439 -8.45 -4.72 -17.53
C VAL A 439 -7.04 -5.19 -17.82
N ILE A 440 -6.20 -4.28 -18.27
CA ILE A 440 -4.78 -4.55 -18.51
C ILE A 440 -4.00 -4.16 -17.26
N GLN A 441 -3.33 -5.14 -16.69
CA GLN A 441 -2.45 -4.95 -15.54
C GLN A 441 -1.00 -5.03 -15.98
N THR A 442 -0.18 -4.06 -15.57
CA THR A 442 1.22 -4.00 -15.95
C THR A 442 2.14 -4.15 -14.74
N SER A 443 3.33 -4.72 -14.98
CA SER A 443 4.48 -4.60 -14.09
C SER A 443 5.42 -3.56 -14.70
N GLY A 444 5.53 -2.45 -14.03
CA GLY A 444 6.11 -1.21 -14.55
C GLY A 444 5.06 -0.12 -14.75
N SER A 445 5.47 1.14 -14.67
CA SER A 445 4.58 2.29 -14.83
C SER A 445 5.19 3.36 -15.75
N ASN A 446 4.36 3.93 -16.62
CA ASN A 446 4.68 5.12 -17.42
C ASN A 446 3.36 5.68 -17.99
N ILE A 447 2.65 6.48 -17.20
CA ILE A 447 1.33 7.03 -17.59
C ILE A 447 1.45 7.90 -18.84
N ALA A 448 2.46 8.77 -18.91
CA ALA A 448 2.59 9.74 -19.99
C ALA A 448 2.61 9.08 -21.38
N LYS A 449 3.38 7.98 -21.51
CA LYS A 449 3.46 7.24 -22.78
C LYS A 449 2.25 6.36 -23.04
N VAL A 450 1.62 5.85 -21.99
CA VAL A 450 0.39 5.04 -22.12
C VAL A 450 -0.76 5.89 -22.64
N TRP A 451 -0.81 7.18 -22.28
CA TRP A 451 -1.83 8.11 -22.81
C TRP A 451 -1.75 8.38 -24.30
N GLU A 452 -0.62 8.11 -24.94
CA GLU A 452 -0.43 8.26 -26.39
C GLU A 452 -1.05 7.09 -27.17
N ILE A 453 -1.41 5.99 -26.49
CA ILE A 453 -1.94 4.77 -27.13
C ILE A 453 -3.47 4.87 -27.28
N ASP A 454 -3.97 4.50 -28.44
CA ASP A 454 -5.41 4.48 -28.75
C ASP A 454 -6.11 3.29 -28.08
N GLY A 455 -7.39 3.48 -27.73
CA GLY A 455 -8.24 2.44 -27.14
C GLY A 455 -8.16 2.32 -25.63
N ILE A 456 -7.44 3.23 -24.94
CA ILE A 456 -7.28 3.30 -23.50
C ILE A 456 -8.17 4.41 -22.94
N ASP A 457 -8.89 4.11 -21.85
CA ASP A 457 -9.62 5.11 -21.09
C ASP A 457 -8.63 5.97 -20.27
N LYS A 458 -8.32 7.14 -20.79
CA LYS A 458 -7.35 8.08 -20.19
C LYS A 458 -7.74 8.59 -18.80
N LYS A 459 -9.03 8.49 -18.44
CA LYS A 459 -9.55 8.96 -17.14
C LYS A 459 -9.39 7.93 -16.02
N ASN A 460 -9.35 6.63 -16.38
CA ASN A 460 -9.37 5.53 -15.44
C ASN A 460 -8.04 4.74 -15.39
N ILE A 461 -6.90 5.40 -15.55
CA ILE A 461 -5.59 4.78 -15.35
C ILE A 461 -5.20 4.92 -13.87
N ARG A 462 -4.85 3.80 -13.24
CA ARG A 462 -4.38 3.78 -11.85
C ARG A 462 -2.96 3.23 -11.79
N THR A 463 -2.09 3.88 -11.04
CA THR A 463 -0.72 3.41 -10.77
C THR A 463 -0.39 3.57 -9.29
N ASN A 464 0.51 2.73 -8.79
CA ASN A 464 1.07 2.84 -7.45
C ASN A 464 2.28 3.80 -7.37
N ASN A 465 2.68 4.43 -8.50
CA ASN A 465 3.78 5.39 -8.55
C ASN A 465 3.26 6.83 -8.36
N ILE A 466 3.30 7.33 -7.13
CA ILE A 466 2.75 8.62 -6.76
C ILE A 466 3.49 9.79 -7.42
N PHE A 467 4.83 9.68 -7.61
CA PHE A 467 5.61 10.72 -8.28
C PHE A 467 5.23 10.90 -9.74
N GLU A 468 4.89 9.83 -10.41
CA GLU A 468 4.43 9.87 -11.79
C GLU A 468 3.06 10.54 -11.90
N ILE A 469 2.17 10.26 -10.94
CA ILE A 469 0.87 10.94 -10.84
C ILE A 469 1.09 12.44 -10.56
N ALA A 470 1.98 12.79 -9.62
CA ALA A 470 2.29 14.18 -9.33
C ALA A 470 2.83 14.95 -10.55
N GLY A 471 3.67 14.31 -11.36
CA GLY A 471 4.24 14.91 -12.57
C GLY A 471 3.26 15.04 -13.75
N THR A 472 2.27 14.16 -13.84
CA THR A 472 1.32 14.12 -14.97
C THR A 472 -0.03 14.78 -14.66
N LEU A 473 -0.58 14.51 -13.48
CA LEU A 473 -1.93 14.93 -13.07
C LEU A 473 -1.93 16.06 -12.02
N GLY A 474 -0.77 16.35 -11.44
CA GLY A 474 -0.61 17.37 -10.42
C GLY A 474 -0.68 16.84 -8.99
N ILE A 475 -0.43 17.74 -8.02
CA ILE A 475 -0.22 17.38 -6.60
C ILE A 475 -1.51 16.91 -5.91
N GLU A 476 -2.67 17.44 -6.27
CA GLU A 476 -3.96 17.02 -5.69
C GLU A 476 -4.31 15.57 -6.07
N ALA A 477 -4.04 15.18 -7.32
CA ALA A 477 -4.20 13.80 -7.75
C ALA A 477 -3.22 12.86 -7.01
N ALA A 478 -1.99 13.32 -6.78
CA ALA A 478 -1.00 12.57 -6.00
C ALA A 478 -1.41 12.43 -4.53
N ARG A 479 -1.97 13.49 -3.92
CA ARG A 479 -2.55 13.45 -2.58
C ARG A 479 -3.63 12.36 -2.47
N ASN A 480 -4.60 12.38 -3.38
CA ASN A 480 -5.68 11.40 -3.37
C ASN A 480 -5.17 9.96 -3.62
N SER A 481 -4.20 9.80 -4.51
CA SER A 481 -3.56 8.51 -4.73
C SER A 481 -2.80 8.02 -3.49
N LEU A 482 -2.10 8.92 -2.78
CA LEU A 482 -1.40 8.60 -1.54
C LEU A 482 -2.37 8.13 -0.45
N ILE A 483 -3.52 8.82 -0.29
CA ILE A 483 -4.57 8.41 0.64
C ILE A 483 -5.09 7.02 0.30
N ASN A 484 -5.41 6.76 -0.97
CA ASN A 484 -5.92 5.46 -1.42
C ASN A 484 -4.90 4.34 -1.22
N GLU A 485 -3.62 4.57 -1.54
CA GLU A 485 -2.55 3.57 -1.38
C GLU A 485 -2.28 3.26 0.10
N LEU A 486 -2.27 4.28 0.97
CA LEU A 486 -2.12 4.09 2.42
C LEU A 486 -3.31 3.33 3.00
N SER A 487 -4.56 3.73 2.68
CA SER A 487 -5.77 3.05 3.13
C SER A 487 -5.80 1.59 2.66
N SER A 488 -5.58 1.35 1.37
CA SER A 488 -5.55 0.00 0.78
C SER A 488 -4.46 -0.88 1.42
N THR A 489 -3.27 -0.33 1.70
CA THR A 489 -2.18 -1.06 2.34
C THR A 489 -2.55 -1.49 3.77
N LEU A 490 -3.28 -0.66 4.52
CA LEU A 490 -3.75 -0.96 5.87
C LEU A 490 -4.92 -1.96 5.84
N GLU A 491 -5.91 -1.75 4.98
CA GLU A 491 -7.08 -2.61 4.80
C GLU A 491 -6.70 -4.02 4.33
N ASP A 492 -5.74 -4.15 3.41
CA ASP A 492 -5.18 -5.43 2.95
C ASP A 492 -4.60 -6.27 4.11
N GLN A 493 -4.15 -5.62 5.17
CA GLN A 493 -3.67 -6.27 6.39
C GLN A 493 -4.78 -6.47 7.44
N GLY A 494 -6.01 -6.07 7.14
CA GLY A 494 -7.15 -6.12 8.04
C GLY A 494 -7.02 -5.18 9.24
N LEU A 495 -6.35 -4.04 9.05
CA LEU A 495 -6.20 -2.99 10.05
C LEU A 495 -7.13 -1.83 9.69
N GLU A 496 -8.01 -1.50 10.61
CA GLU A 496 -8.94 -0.38 10.46
C GLU A 496 -8.29 0.88 11.06
N VAL A 497 -7.87 1.79 10.19
CA VAL A 497 -7.36 3.12 10.58
C VAL A 497 -8.25 4.17 9.95
N ASP A 498 -8.70 5.14 10.74
CA ASP A 498 -9.58 6.18 10.23
C ASP A 498 -8.89 7.03 9.14
N VAL A 499 -9.61 7.29 8.07
CA VAL A 499 -9.13 8.04 6.90
C VAL A 499 -8.63 9.44 7.26
N ARG A 500 -9.18 10.11 8.30
CA ARG A 500 -8.76 11.45 8.71
C ARG A 500 -7.29 11.52 9.11
N TYR A 501 -6.79 10.47 9.76
CA TYR A 501 -5.36 10.36 10.09
C TYR A 501 -4.50 10.24 8.84
N ILE A 502 -4.95 9.43 7.89
CA ILE A 502 -4.24 9.26 6.61
C ILE A 502 -4.26 10.54 5.79
N MET A 503 -5.40 11.26 5.79
CA MET A 503 -5.53 12.56 5.13
C MET A 503 -4.56 13.59 5.71
N LEU A 504 -4.43 13.70 7.02
CA LEU A 504 -3.53 14.65 7.65
C LEU A 504 -2.06 14.41 7.26
N VAL A 505 -1.62 13.15 7.24
CA VAL A 505 -0.27 12.80 6.78
C VAL A 505 -0.07 13.17 5.30
N SER A 506 -1.04 12.83 4.46
CA SER A 506 -0.97 13.11 3.02
C SER A 506 -0.99 14.61 2.71
N ASP A 507 -1.79 15.37 3.45
CA ASP A 507 -1.86 16.83 3.33
C ASP A 507 -0.54 17.49 3.72
N LEU A 508 0.07 17.04 4.81
CA LEU A 508 1.38 17.53 5.21
C LEU A 508 2.46 17.21 4.15
N MET A 509 2.46 16.00 3.60
CA MET A 509 3.41 15.59 2.56
C MET A 509 3.27 16.38 1.26
N CYS A 510 2.06 16.87 0.95
CA CYS A 510 1.74 17.60 -0.27
C CYS A 510 1.63 19.14 -0.08
N SER A 511 1.71 19.64 1.15
CA SER A 511 1.42 21.03 1.53
C SER A 511 2.20 22.10 0.76
N ARG A 512 3.42 21.79 0.30
CA ARG A 512 4.30 22.72 -0.42
C ARG A 512 4.13 22.66 -1.95
N GLY A 513 3.13 21.93 -2.47
CA GLY A 513 2.91 21.80 -3.91
C GLY A 513 3.79 20.74 -4.59
N TYR A 514 4.63 20.04 -3.84
CA TYR A 514 5.40 18.89 -4.28
C TYR A 514 5.46 17.83 -3.18
N LEU A 515 5.66 16.58 -3.55
CA LEU A 515 5.67 15.47 -2.62
C LEU A 515 6.95 15.48 -1.77
N GLN A 516 6.79 15.59 -0.45
CA GLN A 516 7.89 15.56 0.51
C GLN A 516 7.90 14.26 1.29
N GLN A 517 9.09 13.71 1.53
CA GLN A 517 9.26 12.54 2.40
C GLN A 517 9.16 12.92 3.89
N ILE A 518 8.70 11.99 4.71
CA ILE A 518 8.71 12.10 6.17
C ILE A 518 10.07 11.61 6.69
N GLY A 519 11.01 12.53 6.84
CA GLY A 519 12.35 12.20 7.31
C GLY A 519 13.29 13.41 7.30
N ARG A 520 14.55 13.19 7.64
CA ARG A 520 15.60 14.24 7.75
C ARG A 520 15.85 15.03 6.46
N HIS A 521 15.62 14.43 5.30
CA HIS A 521 15.79 15.10 4.00
C HIS A 521 14.48 15.66 3.43
N GLY A 522 13.39 15.63 4.20
CA GLY A 522 12.09 16.17 3.84
C GLY A 522 11.52 17.05 4.95
N ILE A 523 10.31 16.75 5.40
CA ILE A 523 9.55 17.60 6.34
C ILE A 523 10.34 17.89 7.62
N ALA A 524 10.92 16.88 8.26
CA ALA A 524 11.64 17.06 9.52
C ALA A 524 12.90 17.94 9.37
N GLY A 525 13.63 17.84 8.23
CA GLY A 525 14.81 18.64 7.97
C GLY A 525 14.54 20.06 7.47
N THR A 526 13.32 20.36 7.06
CA THR A 526 12.90 21.69 6.58
C THR A 526 12.11 22.49 7.61
N LYS A 527 12.04 22.02 8.86
CA LYS A 527 11.48 22.77 9.98
C LYS A 527 12.27 24.07 10.18
N THR A 528 11.61 25.14 10.52
CA THR A 528 12.23 26.44 10.76
C THR A 528 13.03 26.46 12.06
N SER A 529 12.55 25.75 13.10
CA SER A 529 13.26 25.66 14.37
C SER A 529 14.56 24.87 14.26
N VAL A 530 15.65 25.47 14.74
CA VAL A 530 16.99 24.86 14.81
C VAL A 530 17.01 23.71 15.80
N LEU A 531 16.39 23.89 16.98
CA LEU A 531 16.34 22.89 18.04
C LEU A 531 15.55 21.67 17.60
N ALA A 532 14.41 21.86 16.92
CA ALA A 532 13.62 20.75 16.39
C ALA A 532 14.36 19.96 15.30
N ARG A 533 15.08 20.64 14.40
CA ARG A 533 15.95 19.99 13.39
C ARG A 533 17.09 19.21 14.05
N ALA A 534 17.74 19.80 15.04
CA ALA A 534 18.86 19.21 15.75
C ALA A 534 18.47 18.02 16.63
N ALA A 535 17.26 18.02 17.21
CA ALA A 535 16.74 16.93 18.03
C ALA A 535 16.45 15.66 17.23
N PHE A 536 16.19 15.81 15.93
CA PHE A 536 15.92 14.69 15.03
C PHE A 536 17.11 14.40 14.14
N GLU A 537 18.00 13.50 14.58
CA GLU A 537 19.22 13.10 13.83
C GLU A 537 20.19 14.29 13.53
N ILE A 538 21.44 14.02 13.24
CA ILE A 538 22.45 15.00 12.78
C ILE A 538 22.54 16.27 13.67
N THR A 539 22.59 16.11 15.00
CA THR A 539 22.54 17.21 15.99
C THR A 539 23.69 18.21 15.82
N VAL A 540 24.94 17.75 15.83
CA VAL A 540 26.13 18.63 15.87
C VAL A 540 26.29 19.45 14.58
N PRO A 541 26.20 18.88 13.38
CA PRO A 541 26.28 19.66 12.15
C PRO A 541 25.19 20.72 12.05
N THR A 542 23.94 20.38 12.41
CA THR A 542 22.80 21.32 12.35
C THR A 542 22.99 22.52 13.27
N ILE A 543 23.47 22.29 14.50
CA ILE A 543 23.76 23.40 15.44
C ILE A 543 24.91 24.25 14.94
N ALA A 544 25.95 23.63 14.37
CA ALA A 544 27.10 24.36 13.83
C ALA A 544 26.72 25.24 12.63
N GLU A 545 25.91 24.72 11.70
CA GLU A 545 25.39 25.48 10.55
C GLU A 545 24.54 26.66 11.00
N ALA A 546 23.60 26.43 11.95
CA ALA A 546 22.74 27.46 12.49
C ALA A 546 23.54 28.56 13.22
N ALA A 547 24.57 28.19 13.98
CA ALA A 547 25.46 29.14 14.63
C ALA A 547 26.25 29.99 13.61
N LEU A 548 26.72 29.39 12.52
CA LEU A 548 27.39 30.11 11.43
C LEU A 548 26.45 31.04 10.68
N ALA A 549 25.20 30.63 10.49
CA ALA A 549 24.15 31.43 9.83
C ALA A 549 23.55 32.52 10.75
N GLY A 550 23.79 32.45 12.07
CA GLY A 550 23.17 33.36 13.04
C GLY A 550 21.66 33.22 13.16
N GLU A 551 21.14 31.98 12.99
CA GLU A 551 19.70 31.70 13.10
C GLU A 551 19.22 31.94 14.53
N VAL A 552 17.99 32.49 14.67
CA VAL A 552 17.36 32.77 15.97
C VAL A 552 16.24 31.75 16.20
N GLU A 553 16.21 31.16 17.39
CA GLU A 553 15.15 30.23 17.81
C GLU A 553 13.99 30.99 18.46
N GLU A 554 12.77 30.77 17.96
CA GLU A 554 11.55 31.47 18.43
C GLU A 554 10.74 30.69 19.48
N LEU A 555 11.10 29.43 19.77
CA LEU A 555 10.43 28.56 20.75
C LEU A 555 8.92 28.40 20.54
N LYS A 556 8.47 28.36 19.30
CA LYS A 556 7.02 28.23 18.95
C LYS A 556 6.52 26.81 18.87
N GLY A 557 7.41 25.84 18.73
CA GLY A 557 7.04 24.42 18.56
C GLY A 557 7.02 23.64 19.86
N VAL A 558 6.85 22.32 19.74
CA VAL A 558 6.76 21.39 20.87
C VAL A 558 8.15 21.01 21.37
N THR A 559 8.99 20.48 20.48
CA THR A 559 10.30 19.93 20.82
C THR A 559 11.21 20.97 21.45
N GLU A 560 11.21 22.21 20.94
CA GLU A 560 12.00 23.33 21.44
C GLU A 560 11.66 23.67 22.88
N ASN A 561 10.36 23.77 23.18
CA ASN A 561 9.86 24.08 24.52
C ASN A 561 10.16 22.94 25.50
N VAL A 562 10.10 21.68 25.07
CA VAL A 562 10.50 20.51 25.88
C VAL A 562 11.99 20.59 26.24
N ILE A 563 12.85 20.93 25.27
CA ILE A 563 14.31 21.03 25.50
C ILE A 563 14.65 22.12 26.50
N VAL A 564 13.97 23.27 26.41
CA VAL A 564 14.21 24.43 27.29
C VAL A 564 13.49 24.30 28.64
N GLY A 565 12.51 23.37 28.76
CA GLY A 565 11.71 23.18 29.96
C GLY A 565 10.57 24.19 30.10
N ALA A 566 10.13 24.79 29.00
CA ALA A 566 8.97 25.69 28.94
C ALA A 566 7.65 24.94 28.71
N ASN A 567 6.52 25.62 28.90
CA ASN A 567 5.22 25.03 28.63
C ASN A 567 5.04 24.77 27.14
N ILE A 568 4.46 23.62 26.80
CA ILE A 568 4.20 23.20 25.43
C ILE A 568 2.96 23.93 24.91
N PRO A 569 3.00 24.61 23.75
CA PRO A 569 1.88 25.38 23.21
C PRO A 569 0.83 24.50 22.50
N ILE A 570 0.48 23.37 23.10
CA ILE A 570 -0.52 22.39 22.59
C ILE A 570 -1.36 21.86 23.76
N GLY A 571 -2.63 21.56 23.51
CA GLY A 571 -3.56 21.05 24.51
C GLY A 571 -3.82 22.06 25.62
N THR A 572 -3.78 21.65 26.88
CA THR A 572 -3.98 22.51 28.03
C THR A 572 -2.91 23.59 28.20
N GLY A 573 -1.72 23.38 27.58
CA GLY A 573 -0.64 24.40 27.61
C GLY A 573 -0.88 25.61 26.72
N THR A 574 -1.96 25.63 25.92
CA THR A 574 -2.40 26.82 25.18
C THR A 574 -3.28 27.75 25.97
N VAL A 575 -3.67 27.36 27.21
CA VAL A 575 -4.61 28.11 28.04
C VAL A 575 -3.86 28.88 29.12
N ASP A 576 -3.86 30.20 29.02
CA ASP A 576 -3.35 31.07 30.07
C ASP A 576 -4.47 31.39 31.07
N LEU A 577 -4.21 31.13 32.35
CA LEU A 577 -5.13 31.41 33.44
C LEU A 577 -4.77 32.73 34.12
N TYR A 578 -5.69 33.70 34.09
CA TYR A 578 -5.55 34.97 34.79
C TYR A 578 -6.54 35.05 35.94
N MET A 579 -6.04 35.39 37.14
CA MET A 579 -6.88 35.65 38.28
C MET A 579 -7.46 37.06 38.17
N ARG A 580 -8.77 37.17 38.07
CA ARG A 580 -9.45 38.48 38.16
C ARG A 580 -9.63 38.85 39.62
N VAL A 581 -8.85 39.79 40.11
CA VAL A 581 -9.08 40.39 41.44
C VAL A 581 -10.31 41.29 41.30
N VAL A 582 -11.44 40.86 41.86
CA VAL A 582 -12.60 41.74 42.05
C VAL A 582 -12.25 42.66 43.20
N GLN A 583 -11.92 43.90 42.93
CA GLN A 583 -11.91 44.92 43.96
C GLN A 583 -13.38 45.19 44.35
N ASP A 584 -13.77 44.68 45.52
CA ASP A 584 -15.00 45.07 46.14
C ASP A 584 -14.89 46.58 46.47
N GLY A 585 -15.64 47.39 45.74
CA GLY A 585 -15.77 48.81 45.99
C GLY A 585 -16.71 49.15 47.18
#